data_2a7a428a039ddfa58f26eabce0fd014e
#
_entry.id   2a7a428a039ddfa58f26eabce0fd014e
#
_cell.length_a   1.000
_cell.length_b   1.000
_cell.length_c   1.000
_cell.angle_alpha   90.00
_cell.angle_beta   90.00
_cell.angle_gamma   90.00
#
_symmetry.space_group_name_H-M   'P 1'
#
loop_
_entity.id
_entity.type
_entity.pdbx_description
1 polymer ?
#
loop_
_entity_poly.entity_id
_entity_poly.type
_entity_poly.pdbx_seq_one_letter_code
_entity_poly.pdbx_strand_id
1 'polypeptide(L)'
;MSVRFHNFGGALGWNLQKHFPRLSSESYLKLQFLTRNKLQEQYIQYFLNAEETPQPLVVNLETINRCNSTCSFCTANKNAEKRPYKRMDEDLFYSIIDQLHDWGYKGHLTLYGNNEPFLDTRIVEFHKYCREQLPDSYIFLSSNGLLLTIDKVKEIIPYVNQLIINNYCRD
;
A
#
# COMPACT_ATOMS: atom_id res chain seq x y z
N MET A 1 2.00 -8.48 -15.29
CA MET A 1 2.12 -8.58 -13.84
C MET A 1 3.59 -8.65 -13.45
N SER A 2 4.11 -7.75 -12.62
CA SER A 2 5.51 -7.76 -12.22
C SER A 2 5.60 -7.81 -10.69
N VAL A 3 6.22 -8.87 -10.17
CA VAL A 3 6.68 -8.90 -8.78
C VAL A 3 7.97 -8.08 -8.72
N ARG A 4 8.02 -7.04 -7.89
CA ARG A 4 9.21 -6.19 -7.75
C ARG A 4 9.72 -6.26 -6.32
N PHE A 5 11.01 -6.54 -6.20
CA PHE A 5 11.74 -6.38 -4.95
C PHE A 5 12.27 -4.95 -4.89
N HIS A 6 11.92 -4.20 -3.86
CA HIS A 6 12.38 -2.83 -3.70
C HIS A 6 13.41 -2.71 -2.57
N ASN A 7 14.61 -2.27 -2.93
CA ASN A 7 15.44 -1.50 -2.02
C ASN A 7 15.05 -0.04 -2.17
N PHE A 8 14.88 0.68 -1.07
CA PHE A 8 14.46 2.06 -0.91
C PHE A 8 14.72 2.98 -2.12
N GLY A 9 13.74 3.16 -2.96
CA GLY A 9 13.72 4.12 -4.05
C GLY A 9 12.40 3.95 -4.77
N GLY A 10 11.42 4.79 -4.47
CA GLY A 10 10.03 4.64 -4.90
C GLY A 10 9.86 4.37 -6.40
N ALA A 11 8.73 3.78 -6.76
CA ALA A 11 8.38 3.33 -8.12
C ALA A 11 8.60 4.38 -9.24
N LEU A 12 8.51 5.68 -8.91
CA LEU A 12 8.88 6.80 -9.80
C LEU A 12 10.37 6.81 -10.12
N GLY A 13 11.23 6.46 -9.15
CA GLY A 13 12.66 6.43 -9.31
C GLY A 13 13.15 5.45 -10.37
N TRP A 14 12.60 4.27 -10.38
CA TRP A 14 12.99 3.18 -11.29
C TRP A 14 12.57 3.44 -12.74
N ASN A 15 11.41 4.05 -12.96
CA ASN A 15 10.96 4.41 -14.30
C ASN A 15 11.82 5.53 -14.92
N LEU A 16 12.21 6.52 -14.13
CA LEU A 16 13.06 7.60 -14.60
C LEU A 16 14.48 7.11 -14.98
N GLN A 17 15.07 6.21 -14.18
CA GLN A 17 16.39 5.64 -14.45
C GLN A 17 16.41 4.80 -15.74
N LYS A 18 15.32 4.13 -16.07
CA LYS A 18 15.16 3.36 -17.31
C LYS A 18 15.09 4.29 -18.54
N HIS A 19 14.47 5.46 -18.40
CA HIS A 19 14.31 6.42 -19.49
C HIS A 19 15.49 7.43 -19.61
N PHE A 20 16.25 7.62 -18.51
CA PHE A 20 17.38 8.54 -18.44
C PHE A 20 18.64 7.89 -17.84
N PRO A 21 19.18 6.85 -18.46
CA PRO A 21 20.29 6.08 -17.90
C PRO A 21 21.62 6.85 -17.75
N ARG A 22 21.71 8.07 -18.29
CA ARG A 22 22.91 8.92 -18.26
C ARG A 22 22.87 10.03 -17.21
N LEU A 23 21.82 10.13 -16.43
CA LEU A 23 21.74 11.12 -15.34
C LEU A 23 22.64 10.71 -14.17
N SER A 24 23.40 11.68 -13.63
CA SER A 24 24.10 11.47 -12.37
C SER A 24 23.11 11.23 -11.23
N SER A 25 23.54 10.55 -10.17
CA SER A 25 22.70 10.28 -8.99
C SER A 25 22.10 11.58 -8.40
N GLU A 26 22.85 12.67 -8.42
CA GLU A 26 22.39 13.98 -7.93
C GLU A 26 21.32 14.59 -8.84
N SER A 27 21.53 14.57 -10.16
CA SER A 27 20.54 15.04 -11.14
C SER A 27 19.25 14.25 -11.09
N TYR A 28 19.37 12.97 -10.80
CA TYR A 28 18.25 12.06 -10.64
C TYR A 28 17.42 12.39 -9.39
N LEU A 29 18.06 12.59 -8.23
CA LEU A 29 17.39 13.00 -6.99
C LEU A 29 16.71 14.37 -7.15
N LYS A 30 17.35 15.30 -7.84
CA LYS A 30 16.78 16.62 -8.14
C LYS A 30 15.53 16.52 -9.02
N LEU A 31 15.55 15.68 -10.05
CA LEU A 31 14.40 15.44 -10.92
C LEU A 31 13.25 14.76 -10.17
N GLN A 32 13.54 13.79 -9.29
CA GLN A 32 12.53 13.18 -8.42
C GLN A 32 11.89 14.20 -7.49
N PHE A 33 12.68 15.08 -6.90
CA PHE A 33 12.19 16.12 -6.00
C PHE A 33 11.27 17.11 -6.74
N LEU A 34 11.67 17.57 -7.93
CA LEU A 34 10.88 18.49 -8.75
C LEU A 34 9.57 17.87 -9.24
N THR A 35 9.60 16.63 -9.71
CA THR A 35 8.39 15.93 -10.15
C THR A 35 7.43 15.66 -8.99
N ARG A 36 7.95 15.31 -7.82
CA ARG A 36 7.15 15.10 -6.60
C ARG A 36 6.43 16.40 -6.18
N ASN A 37 7.15 17.53 -6.16
CA ASN A 37 6.57 18.82 -5.79
C ASN A 37 5.47 19.25 -6.77
N LYS A 38 5.70 19.10 -8.08
CA LYS A 38 4.70 19.40 -9.09
C LYS A 38 3.41 18.56 -8.95
N LEU A 39 3.56 17.27 -8.68
CA LEU A 39 2.41 16.39 -8.42
C LEU A 39 1.68 16.78 -7.13
N GLN A 40 2.40 17.17 -6.09
CA GLN A 40 1.80 17.68 -4.85
C GLN A 40 1.01 18.98 -5.08
N GLU A 41 1.57 19.91 -5.84
CA GLU A 41 0.87 21.17 -6.21
C GLU A 41 -0.40 20.88 -7.01
N GLN A 42 -0.34 20.02 -8.01
CA GLN A 42 -1.51 19.62 -8.79
C GLN A 42 -2.58 18.96 -7.90
N TYR A 43 -2.16 18.16 -6.95
CA TYR A 43 -3.05 17.51 -6.01
C TYR A 43 -3.73 18.52 -5.06
N ILE A 44 -2.95 19.46 -4.52
CA ILE A 44 -3.48 20.53 -3.69
C ILE A 44 -4.49 21.37 -4.48
N GLN A 45 -4.17 21.74 -5.73
CA GLN A 45 -5.09 22.50 -6.58
C GLN A 45 -6.38 21.72 -6.89
N TYR A 46 -6.28 20.40 -7.09
CA TYR A 46 -7.44 19.56 -7.25
C TYR A 46 -8.39 19.63 -6.05
N PHE A 47 -7.85 19.59 -4.82
CA PHE A 47 -8.66 19.71 -3.61
C PHE A 47 -9.22 21.12 -3.39
N LEU A 48 -8.42 22.15 -3.67
CA LEU A 48 -8.84 23.54 -3.47
C LEU A 48 -9.92 23.99 -4.46
N ASN A 49 -9.95 23.45 -5.66
CA ASN A 49 -10.88 23.82 -6.73
C ASN A 49 -12.07 22.87 -6.84
N ALA A 50 -12.16 21.85 -6.01
CA ALA A 50 -13.28 20.92 -6.03
C ALA A 50 -14.54 21.58 -5.46
N GLU A 51 -15.64 21.52 -6.19
CA GLU A 51 -16.96 22.01 -5.75
C GLU A 51 -17.57 21.10 -4.66
N GLU A 52 -17.20 19.80 -4.69
CA GLU A 52 -17.59 18.80 -3.70
C GLU A 52 -16.33 18.21 -3.03
N THR A 53 -16.51 17.52 -1.91
CA THR A 53 -15.40 16.83 -1.24
C THR A 53 -14.76 15.81 -2.19
N PRO A 54 -13.52 16.03 -2.64
CA PRO A 54 -12.89 15.12 -3.58
C PRO A 54 -12.54 13.78 -2.94
N GLN A 55 -12.56 12.73 -3.74
CA GLN A 55 -12.16 11.40 -3.28
C GLN A 55 -10.68 11.38 -2.83
N PRO A 56 -10.34 10.66 -1.76
CA PRO A 56 -8.95 10.49 -1.35
C PRO A 56 -8.16 9.74 -2.42
N LEU A 57 -6.90 10.12 -2.64
CA LEU A 57 -6.03 9.39 -3.56
C LEU A 57 -5.68 8.00 -3.07
N VAL A 58 -5.56 7.85 -1.76
CA VAL A 58 -5.17 6.59 -1.12
C VAL A 58 -6.07 6.32 0.08
N VAL A 59 -6.60 5.12 0.15
CA VAL A 59 -7.30 4.58 1.33
C VAL A 59 -6.44 3.48 1.93
N ASN A 60 -6.10 3.63 3.21
CA ASN A 60 -5.38 2.62 3.98
C ASN A 60 -6.32 2.02 5.03
N LEU A 61 -6.51 0.71 5.01
CA LEU A 61 -7.30 -0.02 6.00
C LEU A 61 -6.39 -0.99 6.77
N GLU A 62 -6.21 -0.72 8.06
CA GLU A 62 -5.45 -1.62 8.94
C GLU A 62 -6.41 -2.67 9.51
N THR A 63 -6.46 -3.87 8.93
CA THR A 63 -7.41 -4.94 9.34
C THR A 63 -7.04 -5.60 10.66
N ILE A 64 -5.78 -5.48 11.08
CA ILE A 64 -5.23 -5.97 12.34
C ILE A 64 -4.09 -5.04 12.79
N ASN A 65 -4.00 -4.74 14.06
CA ASN A 65 -2.98 -3.81 14.57
C ASN A 65 -1.75 -4.52 15.14
N ARG A 66 -1.24 -5.53 14.46
CA ARG A 66 -0.04 -6.28 14.89
C ARG A 66 0.91 -6.57 13.75
N CYS A 67 2.19 -6.64 14.13
CA CYS A 67 3.25 -7.13 13.27
C CYS A 67 4.06 -8.20 14.03
N ASN A 68 4.56 -9.19 13.33
CA ASN A 68 5.41 -10.25 13.88
C ASN A 68 6.90 -9.90 13.78
N SER A 69 7.26 -8.74 13.25
CA SER A 69 8.64 -8.29 13.06
C SER A 69 9.11 -7.34 14.17
N THR A 70 10.45 -7.18 14.29
CA THR A 70 11.13 -6.32 15.29
C THR A 70 12.01 -5.26 14.64
N CYS A 71 11.67 -4.82 13.41
CA CYS A 71 12.45 -3.82 12.67
C CYS A 71 12.70 -2.59 13.54
N SER A 72 13.96 -2.23 13.76
CA SER A 72 14.37 -1.18 14.69
C SER A 72 13.87 0.22 14.30
N PHE A 73 13.65 0.45 13.02
CA PHE A 73 13.14 1.71 12.47
C PHE A 73 11.60 1.82 12.46
N CYS A 74 10.88 0.75 12.76
CA CYS A 74 9.43 0.72 12.70
C CYS A 74 8.82 1.06 14.06
N THR A 75 7.96 2.07 14.09
CA THR A 75 7.24 2.51 15.30
C THR A 75 6.19 1.51 15.79
N ALA A 76 5.75 0.62 14.92
CA ALA A 76 4.71 -0.39 15.18
C ALA A 76 5.27 -1.81 15.31
N ASN A 77 6.57 -1.98 15.54
CA ASN A 77 7.12 -3.32 15.75
C ASN A 77 6.62 -3.92 17.07
N LYS A 78 6.67 -5.24 17.19
CA LYS A 78 6.12 -5.98 18.34
C LYS A 78 6.73 -5.58 19.70
N ASN A 79 7.92 -4.98 19.72
CA ASN A 79 8.55 -4.50 20.95
C ASN A 79 8.09 -3.10 21.36
N ALA A 80 7.67 -2.27 20.37
CA ALA A 80 7.22 -0.89 20.59
C ALA A 80 5.69 -0.78 20.68
N GLU A 81 4.95 -1.76 20.17
CA GLU A 81 3.49 -1.73 20.14
C GLU A 81 2.89 -1.81 21.56
N LYS A 82 2.22 -0.73 21.95
CA LYS A 82 1.57 -0.58 23.26
C LYS A 82 0.05 -0.64 23.19
N ARG A 83 -0.53 -0.57 21.98
CA ARG A 83 -1.98 -0.60 21.79
C ARG A 83 -2.53 -1.99 22.15
N PRO A 84 -3.73 -2.10 22.75
CA PRO A 84 -4.42 -3.38 22.88
C PRO A 84 -4.58 -4.05 21.53
N TYR A 85 -4.47 -5.38 21.49
CA TYR A 85 -4.72 -6.13 20.26
C TYR A 85 -6.14 -5.88 19.77
N LYS A 86 -6.27 -5.53 18.48
CA LYS A 86 -7.57 -5.38 17.82
C LYS A 86 -7.52 -5.89 16.40
N ARG A 87 -8.64 -6.42 15.97
CA ARG A 87 -8.97 -6.73 14.58
C ARG A 87 -10.12 -5.82 14.15
N MET A 88 -10.12 -5.41 12.90
CA MET A 88 -11.28 -4.77 12.29
C MET A 88 -12.43 -5.78 12.22
N ASP A 89 -13.61 -5.32 12.60
CA ASP A 89 -14.84 -6.09 12.43
C ASP A 89 -15.12 -6.32 10.94
N GLU A 90 -15.67 -7.49 10.60
CA GLU A 90 -15.91 -7.85 9.20
C GLU A 90 -17.02 -7.01 8.59
N ASP A 91 -18.10 -6.77 9.31
CA ASP A 91 -19.20 -5.93 8.84
C ASP A 91 -18.74 -4.50 8.61
N LEU A 92 -17.88 -3.98 9.48
CA LEU A 92 -17.26 -2.68 9.30
C LEU A 92 -16.39 -2.64 8.05
N PHE A 93 -15.57 -3.69 7.82
CA PHE A 93 -14.73 -3.78 6.63
C PHE A 93 -15.56 -3.76 5.35
N TYR A 94 -16.57 -4.63 5.26
CA TYR A 94 -17.44 -4.69 4.08
C TYR A 94 -18.19 -3.39 3.87
N SER A 95 -18.73 -2.80 4.95
CA SER A 95 -19.41 -1.49 4.86
C SER A 95 -18.52 -0.36 4.32
N ILE A 96 -17.23 -0.36 4.68
CA ILE A 96 -16.29 0.65 4.13
C ILE A 96 -16.07 0.41 2.63
N ILE A 97 -15.86 -0.83 2.21
CA ILE A 97 -15.65 -1.16 0.80
C ILE A 97 -16.89 -0.85 -0.04
N ASP A 98 -18.09 -1.16 0.47
CA ASP A 98 -19.36 -0.85 -0.19
C ASP A 98 -19.55 0.65 -0.36
N GLN A 99 -19.24 1.45 0.66
CA GLN A 99 -19.28 2.92 0.56
C GLN A 99 -18.29 3.45 -0.49
N LEU A 100 -17.10 2.87 -0.60
CA LEU A 100 -16.14 3.23 -1.65
C LEU A 100 -16.65 2.84 -3.03
N HIS A 101 -17.31 1.67 -3.16
CA HIS A 101 -17.99 1.24 -4.39
C HIS A 101 -19.07 2.23 -4.82
N ASP A 102 -19.98 2.56 -3.91
CA ASP A 102 -21.09 3.48 -4.15
C ASP A 102 -20.61 4.89 -4.52
N TRP A 103 -19.46 5.29 -3.97
CA TRP A 103 -18.80 6.55 -4.31
C TRP A 103 -18.06 6.50 -5.66
N GLY A 104 -17.97 5.33 -6.31
CA GLY A 104 -17.23 5.14 -7.56
C GLY A 104 -15.73 5.31 -7.39
N TYR A 105 -15.17 4.88 -6.25
CA TYR A 105 -13.76 5.05 -5.93
C TYR A 105 -12.84 4.31 -6.89
N LYS A 106 -11.83 5.05 -7.43
CA LYS A 106 -10.83 4.53 -8.38
C LYS A 106 -9.39 4.79 -7.93
N GLY A 107 -9.22 5.24 -6.71
CA GLY A 107 -7.91 5.55 -6.14
C GLY A 107 -7.10 4.31 -5.74
N HIS A 108 -6.08 4.53 -4.95
CA HIS A 108 -5.25 3.46 -4.41
C HIS A 108 -5.87 2.91 -3.13
N LEU A 109 -5.98 1.59 -3.03
CA LEU A 109 -6.43 0.89 -1.84
C LEU A 109 -5.31 -0.02 -1.32
N THR A 110 -5.11 -0.03 -0.02
CA THR A 110 -4.20 -0.96 0.64
C THR A 110 -4.76 -1.42 1.99
N LEU A 111 -4.61 -2.71 2.27
CA LEU A 111 -5.07 -3.32 3.52
C LEU A 111 -3.92 -3.50 4.52
N TYR A 112 -2.97 -2.58 4.51
CA TYR A 112 -1.90 -2.53 5.50
C TYR A 112 -1.64 -1.09 5.97
N GLY A 113 -1.07 -1.00 7.16
CA GLY A 113 -0.62 0.25 7.74
C GLY A 113 0.59 -0.02 8.62
N ASN A 114 0.40 0.05 9.93
CA ASN A 114 1.41 -0.31 10.93
C ASN A 114 1.26 -1.77 11.39
N ASN A 115 1.15 -2.71 10.46
CA ASN A 115 0.89 -4.12 10.75
C ASN A 115 1.64 -5.05 9.78
N GLU A 116 1.55 -6.35 10.02
CA GLU A 116 1.81 -7.37 9.02
C GLU A 116 0.49 -7.97 8.56
N PRO A 117 0.07 -7.72 7.30
CA PRO A 117 -1.25 -8.13 6.82
C PRO A 117 -1.53 -9.63 6.90
N PHE A 118 -0.52 -10.47 6.66
CA PHE A 118 -0.69 -11.92 6.67
C PHE A 118 -0.83 -12.53 8.08
N LEU A 119 -0.81 -11.72 9.15
CA LEU A 119 -1.28 -12.12 10.46
C LEU A 119 -2.82 -12.19 10.52
N ASP A 120 -3.51 -11.46 9.64
CA ASP A 120 -4.96 -11.59 9.51
C ASP A 120 -5.29 -12.72 8.51
N THR A 121 -5.88 -13.79 9.01
CA THR A 121 -6.23 -14.95 8.18
C THR A 121 -7.26 -14.66 7.10
N ARG A 122 -7.99 -13.55 7.20
CA ARG A 122 -9.00 -13.08 6.25
C ARG A 122 -8.42 -12.26 5.09
N ILE A 123 -7.12 -11.98 5.11
CA ILE A 123 -6.50 -10.98 4.22
C ILE A 123 -6.72 -11.31 2.72
N VAL A 124 -6.71 -12.58 2.34
CA VAL A 124 -6.94 -13.00 0.95
C VAL A 124 -8.39 -12.74 0.55
N GLU A 125 -9.34 -13.13 1.39
CA GLU A 125 -10.77 -12.91 1.14
C GLU A 125 -11.11 -11.42 1.09
N PHE A 126 -10.54 -10.62 1.96
CA PHE A 126 -10.69 -9.16 1.95
C PHE A 126 -10.16 -8.54 0.66
N HIS A 127 -9.01 -8.98 0.17
CA HIS A 127 -8.50 -8.49 -1.12
C HIS A 127 -9.37 -8.95 -2.30
N LYS A 128 -9.89 -10.17 -2.25
CA LYS A 128 -10.85 -10.66 -3.25
C LYS A 128 -12.07 -9.75 -3.29
N TYR A 129 -12.68 -9.48 -2.15
CA TYR A 129 -13.84 -8.59 -2.05
C TYR A 129 -13.52 -7.18 -2.57
N CYS A 130 -12.38 -6.61 -2.15
CA CYS A 130 -11.94 -5.32 -2.67
C CYS A 130 -11.84 -5.32 -4.20
N ARG A 131 -11.28 -6.37 -4.79
CA ARG A 131 -11.14 -6.45 -6.26
C ARG A 131 -12.48 -6.59 -6.97
N GLU A 132 -13.41 -7.32 -6.39
CA GLU A 132 -14.76 -7.50 -6.94
C GLU A 132 -15.57 -6.19 -6.89
N GLN A 133 -15.51 -5.46 -5.77
CA GLN A 133 -16.26 -4.21 -5.60
C GLN A 133 -15.57 -2.99 -6.24
N LEU A 134 -14.24 -2.98 -6.32
CA LEU A 134 -13.44 -1.85 -6.80
C LEU A 134 -12.53 -2.28 -7.96
N PRO A 135 -13.09 -2.72 -9.11
CA PRO A 135 -12.32 -3.29 -10.22
C PRO A 135 -11.31 -2.31 -10.83
N ASP A 136 -11.62 -1.01 -10.81
CA ASP A 136 -10.78 0.05 -11.36
C ASP A 136 -9.75 0.61 -10.37
N SER A 137 -9.82 0.25 -9.10
CA SER A 137 -8.88 0.73 -8.08
C SER A 137 -7.52 0.04 -8.19
N TYR A 138 -6.46 0.80 -7.85
CA TYR A 138 -5.13 0.24 -7.74
C TYR A 138 -4.93 -0.36 -6.35
N ILE A 139 -5.05 -1.68 -6.24
CA ILE A 139 -4.89 -2.41 -4.98
C ILE A 139 -3.46 -2.86 -4.84
N PHE A 140 -2.80 -2.46 -3.75
CA PHE A 140 -1.45 -2.92 -3.46
C PHE A 140 -1.30 -3.41 -2.02
N LEU A 141 -0.40 -4.35 -1.82
CA LEU A 141 -0.13 -4.98 -0.55
C LEU A 141 1.37 -4.99 -0.28
N SER A 142 1.74 -4.67 0.95
CA SER A 142 3.12 -4.80 1.43
C SER A 142 3.17 -5.77 2.61
N SER A 143 4.16 -6.64 2.60
CA SER A 143 4.39 -7.66 3.64
C SER A 143 5.87 -7.75 3.98
N ASN A 144 6.20 -8.12 5.22
CA ASN A 144 7.57 -8.48 5.62
C ASN A 144 8.01 -9.85 5.10
N GLY A 145 7.11 -10.62 4.50
CA GLY A 145 7.39 -11.90 3.87
C GLY A 145 7.51 -13.10 4.82
N LEU A 146 7.57 -12.90 6.14
CA LEU A 146 7.81 -14.00 7.10
C LEU A 146 6.72 -15.06 7.13
N LEU A 147 5.50 -14.71 6.76
CA LEU A 147 4.34 -15.61 6.71
C LEU A 147 3.95 -15.98 5.29
N LEU A 148 4.66 -15.49 4.28
CA LEU A 148 4.39 -15.78 2.88
C LEU A 148 4.91 -17.16 2.50
N THR A 149 4.00 -17.97 1.98
CA THR A 149 4.32 -19.18 1.24
C THR A 149 4.01 -18.98 -0.24
N ILE A 150 4.53 -19.84 -1.11
CA ILE A 150 4.21 -19.79 -2.54
C ILE A 150 2.70 -19.91 -2.77
N ASP A 151 2.01 -20.72 -1.99
CA ASP A 151 0.56 -20.89 -2.12
C ASP A 151 -0.19 -19.62 -1.73
N LYS A 152 0.15 -18.98 -0.60
CA LYS A 152 -0.41 -17.67 -0.23
C LYS A 152 -0.17 -16.59 -1.29
N VAL A 153 1.02 -16.60 -1.91
CA VAL A 153 1.31 -15.68 -3.01
C VAL A 153 0.39 -15.96 -4.20
N LYS A 154 0.20 -17.23 -4.57
CA LYS A 154 -0.72 -17.60 -5.66
C LYS A 154 -2.17 -17.21 -5.36
N GLU A 155 -2.61 -17.33 -4.11
CA GLU A 155 -3.96 -16.97 -3.68
C GLU A 155 -4.21 -15.46 -3.74
N ILE A 156 -3.24 -14.62 -3.36
CA ILE A 156 -3.42 -13.16 -3.25
C ILE A 156 -3.19 -12.42 -4.58
N ILE A 157 -2.28 -12.93 -5.43
CA ILE A 157 -1.86 -12.28 -6.68
C ILE A 157 -3.02 -11.88 -7.61
N PRO A 158 -4.10 -12.68 -7.77
CA PRO A 158 -5.21 -12.31 -8.65
C PRO A 158 -5.93 -11.02 -8.23
N TYR A 159 -5.84 -10.64 -6.98
CA TYR A 159 -6.62 -9.55 -6.38
C TYR A 159 -5.85 -8.25 -6.19
N VAL A 160 -4.52 -8.27 -6.40
CA VAL A 160 -3.66 -7.10 -6.23
C VAL A 160 -3.00 -6.68 -7.53
N ASN A 161 -2.81 -5.37 -7.71
CA ASN A 161 -1.99 -4.84 -8.81
C ASN A 161 -0.49 -4.96 -8.49
N GLN A 162 -0.15 -4.89 -7.20
CA GLN A 162 1.22 -4.96 -6.74
C GLN A 162 1.30 -5.66 -5.38
N LEU A 163 2.23 -6.61 -5.27
CA LEU A 163 2.67 -7.18 -4.00
C LEU A 163 4.13 -6.74 -3.77
N ILE A 164 4.38 -6.07 -2.65
CA ILE A 164 5.72 -5.68 -2.20
C ILE A 164 6.12 -6.59 -1.06
N ILE A 165 7.28 -7.23 -1.19
CA ILE A 165 7.86 -8.05 -0.12
C ILE A 165 9.11 -7.35 0.39
N ASN A 166 9.08 -6.91 1.64
CA ASN A 166 10.15 -6.19 2.31
C ASN A 166 10.79 -7.10 3.35
N ASN A 167 11.92 -7.68 3.04
CA ASN A 167 12.67 -8.46 4.02
C ASN A 167 13.65 -7.52 4.78
N TYR A 168 13.23 -7.04 5.94
CA TYR A 168 14.05 -6.21 6.83
C TYR A 168 14.60 -7.01 8.02
N CYS A 169 14.20 -8.25 8.18
CA CYS A 169 14.74 -9.11 9.22
C CYS A 169 16.12 -9.57 8.75
N ARG A 170 17.14 -8.95 9.34
CA ARG A 170 18.47 -9.57 9.42
C ARG A 170 18.42 -10.56 10.57
N ASP A 171 18.93 -11.73 10.33
CA ASP A 171 19.10 -12.84 11.28
C ASP A 171 19.69 -12.39 12.62
#